data_65d4828877582d809ac635d8cad8744f
#
_entry.id   65d4828877582d809ac635d8cad8744f
#
_cell.length_a   1.000
_cell.length_b   1.000
_cell.length_c   1.000
_cell.angle_alpha   90.00
_cell.angle_beta   90.00
_cell.angle_gamma   90.00
#
_symmetry.space_group_name_H-M   'P 1'
#
loop_
_entity.id
_entity.type
_entity.pdbx_description
1 polymer ?
#
loop_
_entity_poly.entity_id
_entity_poly.type
_entity_poly.pdbx_seq_one_letter_code
_entity_poly.pdbx_strand_id
1 'polypeptide(L)'
;RAVGPDVEASQDGWSMRRLACCHHFGVGTEQDEEEAFRWLARAARIRNDDDTLYAVGGEYERRGDDANALRFYRLAADLGHPAALKVVALWLYGGRGGRRDLKAARAYALRLANEEGDDDGAKLYYVIRDEQKHGPVARRLRGIPLDPPPPLRYAWC
;
A
#
# COMPACT_ATOMS: atom_id res chain seq x y z
N ARG A 1 9.93 -20.29 -22.77
CA ARG A 1 10.04 -21.23 -21.69
C ARG A 1 10.86 -20.72 -20.57
N ALA A 2 10.44 -19.71 -19.92
CA ALA A 2 11.50 -19.34 -19.15
C ALA A 2 11.36 -19.33 -17.68
N VAL A 3 10.24 -19.63 -17.13
CA VAL A 3 10.12 -19.93 -15.72
C VAL A 3 10.23 -21.44 -15.60
N GLY A 4 11.43 -21.90 -15.29
CA GLY A 4 11.68 -23.32 -15.15
C GLY A 4 10.93 -23.91 -13.96
N PRO A 5 10.76 -25.24 -13.92
CA PRO A 5 10.12 -25.95 -12.82
C PRO A 5 10.76 -25.65 -11.46
N ASP A 6 11.99 -25.20 -11.43
CA ASP A 6 12.72 -24.84 -10.20
C ASP A 6 12.13 -23.60 -9.50
N VAL A 7 11.57 -22.67 -10.24
CA VAL A 7 10.95 -21.46 -9.67
C VAL A 7 9.56 -21.78 -9.11
N GLU A 8 8.82 -22.66 -9.75
CA GLU A 8 7.53 -23.12 -9.26
C GLU A 8 7.68 -24.06 -8.05
N ALA A 9 8.74 -24.86 -8.04
CA ALA A 9 9.06 -25.76 -6.92
C ALA A 9 9.64 -25.01 -5.72
N SER A 10 10.26 -23.85 -5.94
CA SER A 10 10.78 -23.01 -4.87
C SER A 10 9.62 -22.31 -4.16
N GLN A 11 9.40 -22.67 -2.90
CA GLN A 11 8.37 -22.04 -2.09
C GLN A 11 8.87 -20.78 -1.36
N ASP A 12 10.00 -20.23 -1.79
CA ASP A 12 10.50 -18.97 -1.24
C ASP A 12 9.78 -17.76 -1.86
N GLY A 13 9.56 -16.73 -1.07
CA GLY A 13 8.82 -15.55 -1.49
C GLY A 13 9.51 -14.75 -2.61
N TRP A 14 10.84 -14.89 -2.79
CA TRP A 14 11.58 -14.26 -3.88
C TRP A 14 11.24 -14.86 -5.24
N SER A 15 11.25 -16.17 -5.32
CA SER A 15 10.89 -16.90 -6.52
C SER A 15 9.44 -16.65 -6.93
N MET A 16 8.54 -16.64 -5.95
CA MET A 16 7.13 -16.30 -6.19
C MET A 16 6.93 -14.88 -6.71
N ARG A 17 7.65 -13.91 -6.16
CA ARG A 17 7.61 -12.53 -6.64
C ARG A 17 8.17 -12.41 -8.06
N ARG A 18 9.27 -13.09 -8.37
CA ARG A 18 9.81 -13.14 -9.74
C ARG A 18 8.83 -13.78 -10.72
N LEU A 19 8.16 -14.85 -10.31
CA LEU A 19 7.15 -15.50 -11.11
C LEU A 19 5.96 -14.58 -11.40
N ALA A 20 5.52 -13.83 -10.39
CA ALA A 20 4.50 -12.79 -10.57
C ALA A 20 4.95 -11.76 -11.62
N CYS A 21 6.20 -11.30 -11.59
CA CYS A 21 6.74 -10.40 -12.61
C CYS A 21 6.74 -11.02 -14.01
N CYS A 22 7.11 -12.29 -14.13
CA CYS A 22 7.11 -12.99 -15.41
C CYS A 22 5.71 -13.04 -16.03
N HIS A 23 4.70 -13.37 -15.24
CA HIS A 23 3.31 -13.37 -15.71
C HIS A 23 2.80 -11.95 -16.01
N HIS A 24 3.21 -10.97 -15.23
CA HIS A 24 2.80 -9.58 -15.43
C HIS A 24 3.32 -9.02 -16.77
N PHE A 25 4.57 -9.27 -17.09
CA PHE A 25 5.21 -8.78 -18.32
C PHE A 25 5.19 -9.76 -19.49
N GLY A 26 4.75 -10.99 -19.28
CA GLY A 26 4.83 -12.02 -20.31
C GLY A 26 6.26 -12.47 -20.63
N VAL A 27 7.16 -12.42 -19.62
CA VAL A 27 8.56 -12.85 -19.82
C VAL A 27 8.67 -14.36 -19.67
N GLY A 28 8.76 -15.02 -20.81
CA GLY A 28 8.90 -16.48 -20.87
C GLY A 28 7.62 -17.26 -20.55
N THR A 29 6.51 -16.56 -20.39
CA THR A 29 5.16 -17.10 -20.24
C THR A 29 4.18 -16.15 -20.92
N GLU A 30 2.93 -16.54 -21.11
CA GLU A 30 1.91 -15.60 -21.54
C GLU A 30 1.66 -14.56 -20.45
N GLN A 31 1.36 -13.33 -20.87
CA GLN A 31 1.00 -12.27 -19.95
C GLN A 31 -0.36 -12.61 -19.31
N ASP A 32 -0.37 -12.74 -17.99
CA ASP A 32 -1.56 -13.06 -17.20
C ASP A 32 -1.54 -12.28 -15.88
N GLU A 33 -2.34 -11.22 -15.82
CA GLU A 33 -2.43 -10.36 -14.62
C GLU A 33 -3.07 -11.07 -13.42
N GLU A 34 -3.98 -12.02 -13.65
CA GLU A 34 -4.61 -12.79 -12.57
C GLU A 34 -3.62 -13.75 -11.94
N GLU A 35 -2.84 -14.45 -12.75
CA GLU A 35 -1.82 -15.35 -12.26
C GLU A 35 -0.68 -14.57 -11.58
N ALA A 36 -0.28 -13.44 -12.15
CA ALA A 36 0.68 -12.55 -11.53
C ALA A 36 0.23 -12.12 -10.12
N PHE A 37 -1.04 -11.74 -9.97
CA PHE A 37 -1.60 -11.36 -8.68
C PHE A 37 -1.64 -12.52 -7.68
N ARG A 38 -2.00 -13.72 -8.11
CA ARG A 38 -1.99 -14.91 -7.26
C ARG A 38 -0.60 -15.20 -6.70
N TRP A 39 0.42 -15.15 -7.55
CA TRP A 39 1.80 -15.35 -7.13
C TRP A 39 2.29 -14.25 -6.20
N LEU A 40 1.94 -12.99 -6.48
CA LEU A 40 2.29 -11.86 -5.60
C LEU A 40 1.64 -12.00 -4.21
N ALA A 41 0.36 -12.38 -4.15
CA ALA A 41 -0.35 -12.60 -2.90
C ALA A 41 0.25 -13.77 -2.09
N ARG A 42 0.71 -14.84 -2.76
CA ARG A 42 1.44 -15.93 -2.11
C ARG A 42 2.79 -15.46 -1.58
N ALA A 43 3.53 -14.69 -2.36
CA ALA A 43 4.81 -14.12 -1.94
C ALA A 43 4.66 -13.26 -0.67
N ALA A 44 3.62 -12.45 -0.60
CA ALA A 44 3.33 -11.60 0.56
C ALA A 44 3.08 -12.39 1.87
N ARG A 45 2.47 -13.58 1.75
CA ARG A 45 2.24 -14.45 2.91
C ARG A 45 3.53 -15.04 3.48
N ILE A 46 4.53 -15.23 2.65
CA ILE A 46 5.81 -15.85 3.04
C ILE A 46 6.81 -14.81 3.48
N ARG A 47 6.98 -13.78 2.66
CA ARG A 47 7.99 -12.74 2.92
C ARG A 47 7.57 -11.75 4.00
N ASN A 48 6.30 -11.37 4.00
CA ASN A 48 5.78 -10.34 4.91
C ASN A 48 6.66 -9.07 4.94
N ASP A 49 7.25 -8.71 3.78
CA ASP A 49 8.00 -7.47 3.65
C ASP A 49 7.08 -6.32 3.22
N ASP A 50 7.45 -5.10 3.60
CA ASP A 50 6.68 -3.90 3.40
C ASP A 50 6.41 -3.58 1.93
N ASP A 51 7.40 -3.75 1.07
CA ASP A 51 7.26 -3.51 -0.38
C ASP A 51 6.28 -4.48 -1.03
N THR A 52 6.35 -5.77 -0.70
CA THR A 52 5.46 -6.79 -1.25
C THR A 52 4.02 -6.58 -0.76
N LEU A 53 3.85 -6.28 0.51
CA LEU A 53 2.53 -5.96 1.09
C LEU A 53 1.93 -4.70 0.47
N TYR A 54 2.73 -3.66 0.25
CA TYR A 54 2.30 -2.45 -0.43
C TYR A 54 1.86 -2.74 -1.88
N ALA A 55 2.62 -3.54 -2.60
CA ALA A 55 2.29 -3.96 -3.97
C ALA A 55 0.96 -4.72 -4.04
N VAL A 56 0.71 -5.66 -3.12
CA VAL A 56 -0.57 -6.37 -3.02
C VAL A 56 -1.72 -5.40 -2.74
N GLY A 57 -1.52 -4.44 -1.84
CA GLY A 57 -2.50 -3.38 -1.57
C GLY A 57 -2.85 -2.60 -2.84
N GLY A 58 -1.84 -2.22 -3.64
CA GLY A 58 -2.02 -1.54 -4.92
C GLY A 58 -2.80 -2.35 -5.95
N GLU A 59 -2.59 -3.66 -6.01
CA GLU A 59 -3.36 -4.53 -6.90
C GLU A 59 -4.84 -4.64 -6.47
N TYR A 60 -5.14 -4.72 -5.19
CA TYR A 60 -6.52 -4.66 -4.70
C TYR A 60 -7.18 -3.30 -5.00
N GLU A 61 -6.45 -2.19 -4.81
CA GLU A 61 -6.94 -0.85 -5.15
C GLU A 61 -7.28 -0.73 -6.64
N ARG A 62 -6.41 -1.22 -7.52
CA ARG A 62 -6.63 -1.24 -8.97
C ARG A 62 -7.87 -2.04 -9.37
N ARG A 63 -8.21 -3.06 -8.60
CA ARG A 63 -9.41 -3.90 -8.79
C ARG A 63 -10.66 -3.31 -8.14
N GLY A 64 -10.55 -2.18 -7.45
CA GLY A 64 -11.65 -1.52 -6.76
C GLY A 64 -12.00 -2.11 -5.40
N ASP A 65 -11.19 -3.03 -4.88
CA ASP A 65 -11.37 -3.60 -3.55
C ASP A 65 -10.60 -2.79 -2.51
N ASP A 66 -11.12 -1.63 -2.18
CA ASP A 66 -10.49 -0.69 -1.26
C ASP A 66 -10.39 -1.26 0.18
N ALA A 67 -11.29 -2.16 0.57
CA ALA A 67 -11.26 -2.76 1.91
C ALA A 67 -10.03 -3.67 2.09
N ASN A 68 -9.78 -4.56 1.14
CA ASN A 68 -8.57 -5.40 1.16
C ASN A 68 -7.32 -4.57 0.87
N ALA A 69 -7.38 -3.58 -0.01
CA ALA A 69 -6.27 -2.66 -0.25
C ALA A 69 -5.84 -1.98 1.06
N LEU A 70 -6.77 -1.39 1.81
CA LEU A 70 -6.47 -0.76 3.10
C LEU A 70 -5.85 -1.75 4.09
N ARG A 71 -6.33 -2.98 4.13
CA ARG A 71 -5.78 -4.02 5.01
C ARG A 71 -4.30 -4.28 4.73
N PHE A 72 -3.92 -4.45 3.45
CA PHE A 72 -2.54 -4.69 3.06
C PHE A 72 -1.66 -3.44 3.20
N TYR A 73 -2.20 -2.26 2.89
CA TYR A 73 -1.50 -1.00 3.13
C TYR A 73 -1.20 -0.77 4.62
N ARG A 74 -2.13 -1.15 5.51
CA ARG A 74 -1.86 -1.07 6.96
C ARG A 74 -0.74 -1.99 7.39
N LEU A 75 -0.71 -3.23 6.89
CA LEU A 75 0.40 -4.14 7.17
C LEU A 75 1.75 -3.58 6.71
N ALA A 76 1.79 -3.00 5.51
CA ALA A 76 3.00 -2.34 4.99
C ALA A 76 3.38 -1.12 5.82
N ALA A 77 2.40 -0.29 6.20
CA ALA A 77 2.61 0.90 7.05
C ALA A 77 3.12 0.53 8.44
N ASP A 78 2.62 -0.55 9.02
CA ASP A 78 3.09 -1.04 10.33
C ASP A 78 4.55 -1.48 10.29
N LEU A 79 5.03 -1.94 9.13
CA LEU A 79 6.45 -2.23 8.89
C LEU A 79 7.29 -0.99 8.53
N GLY A 80 6.67 0.19 8.42
CA GLY A 80 7.35 1.46 8.18
C GLY A 80 7.44 1.88 6.71
N HIS A 81 6.68 1.27 5.79
CA HIS A 81 6.69 1.68 4.39
C HIS A 81 6.18 3.13 4.20
N PRO A 82 7.00 4.08 3.70
CA PRO A 82 6.64 5.50 3.69
C PRO A 82 5.36 5.82 2.91
N ALA A 83 5.24 5.28 1.70
CA ALA A 83 4.06 5.48 0.88
C ALA A 83 2.80 4.85 1.51
N ALA A 84 2.94 3.71 2.18
CA ALA A 84 1.84 3.07 2.89
C ALA A 84 1.38 3.88 4.10
N LEU A 85 2.30 4.46 4.87
CA LEU A 85 1.98 5.37 5.97
C LEU A 85 1.10 6.54 5.49
N LYS A 86 1.47 7.15 4.36
CA LYS A 86 0.73 8.25 3.75
C LYS A 86 -0.66 7.81 3.28
N VAL A 87 -0.73 6.73 2.52
CA VAL A 87 -2.00 6.17 2.00
C VAL A 87 -2.95 5.85 3.16
N VAL A 88 -2.47 5.12 4.16
CA VAL A 88 -3.30 4.69 5.30
C VAL A 88 -3.80 5.89 6.10
N ALA A 89 -2.96 6.88 6.37
CA ALA A 89 -3.36 8.10 7.07
C ALA A 89 -4.48 8.83 6.32
N LEU A 90 -4.35 9.01 5.00
CA LEU A 90 -5.35 9.67 4.16
C LEU A 90 -6.65 8.87 4.04
N TRP A 91 -6.55 7.55 3.86
CA TRP A 91 -7.73 6.69 3.71
C TRP A 91 -8.53 6.57 5.01
N LEU A 92 -7.87 6.45 6.15
CA LEU A 92 -8.52 6.46 7.46
C LEU A 92 -9.13 7.83 7.79
N TYR A 93 -8.49 8.91 7.35
CA TYR A 93 -9.04 10.25 7.48
C TYR A 93 -10.31 10.44 6.64
N GLY A 94 -10.31 9.97 5.39
CA GLY A 94 -11.46 10.07 4.48
C GLY A 94 -12.50 8.98 4.64
N GLY A 95 -12.20 7.89 5.34
CA GLY A 95 -13.08 6.71 5.44
C GLY A 95 -13.07 5.82 4.21
N ARG A 96 -12.02 5.85 3.38
CA ARG A 96 -11.87 4.98 2.21
C ARG A 96 -11.43 3.58 2.64
N GLY A 97 -12.07 2.56 2.10
CA GLY A 97 -11.78 1.15 2.43
C GLY A 97 -12.30 0.68 3.79
N GLY A 98 -12.96 1.57 4.56
CA GLY A 98 -13.49 1.24 5.87
C GLY A 98 -14.11 2.44 6.58
N ARG A 99 -14.31 2.30 7.87
CA ARG A 99 -14.80 3.42 8.68
C ARG A 99 -13.73 4.49 8.85
N ARG A 100 -14.15 5.73 8.82
CA ARG A 100 -13.31 6.87 9.18
C ARG A 100 -12.79 6.72 10.61
N ASP A 101 -11.49 6.77 10.78
CA ASP A 101 -10.82 6.66 12.09
C ASP A 101 -9.75 7.75 12.24
N LEU A 102 -10.15 8.87 12.82
CA LEU A 102 -9.26 10.02 13.01
C LEU A 102 -8.12 9.73 13.99
N LYS A 103 -8.34 8.86 14.97
CA LYS A 103 -7.32 8.50 15.94
C LYS A 103 -6.20 7.71 15.28
N ALA A 104 -6.55 6.69 14.53
CA ALA A 104 -5.59 5.89 13.77
C ALA A 104 -4.93 6.72 12.67
N ALA A 105 -5.69 7.51 11.90
CA ALA A 105 -5.16 8.41 10.87
C ALA A 105 -4.09 9.35 11.43
N ARG A 106 -4.35 9.94 12.60
CA ARG A 106 -3.38 10.82 13.27
C ARG A 106 -2.10 10.08 13.68
N ALA A 107 -2.23 8.84 14.18
CA ALA A 107 -1.07 8.04 14.57
C ALA A 107 -0.16 7.73 13.37
N TYR A 108 -0.74 7.32 12.23
CA TYR A 108 0.02 7.08 11.00
C TYR A 108 0.63 8.36 10.42
N ALA A 109 -0.09 9.50 10.47
CA ALA A 109 0.44 10.79 10.03
C ALA A 109 1.63 11.25 10.90
N LEU A 110 1.57 11.03 12.21
CA LEU A 110 2.68 11.33 13.12
C LEU A 110 3.91 10.46 12.85
N ARG A 111 3.71 9.17 12.58
CA ARG A 111 4.81 8.29 12.18
C ARG A 111 5.47 8.76 10.89
N LEU A 112 4.67 9.10 9.88
CA LEU A 112 5.17 9.63 8.61
C LEU A 112 6.00 10.89 8.81
N ALA A 113 5.54 11.81 9.64
CA ALA A 113 6.27 13.06 9.95
C ALA A 113 7.60 12.80 10.68
N ASN A 114 7.62 11.85 11.62
CA ASN A 114 8.79 11.59 12.46
C ASN A 114 9.83 10.69 11.80
N GLU A 115 9.36 9.64 11.09
CA GLU A 115 10.26 8.64 10.51
C GLU A 115 10.85 9.10 9.17
N GLU A 116 10.05 9.80 8.37
CA GLU A 116 10.45 10.22 7.02
C GLU A 116 10.77 11.72 6.92
N GLY A 117 10.49 12.50 7.96
CA GLY A 117 10.61 13.97 7.89
C GLY A 117 9.67 14.60 6.86
N ASP A 118 8.55 13.93 6.57
CA ASP A 118 7.60 14.35 5.54
C ASP A 118 6.73 15.51 6.02
N ASP A 119 6.88 16.67 5.38
CA ASP A 119 6.08 17.86 5.65
C ASP A 119 4.57 17.62 5.50
N ASP A 120 4.17 16.78 4.55
CA ASP A 120 2.76 16.44 4.33
C ASP A 120 2.22 15.59 5.47
N GLY A 121 3.03 14.70 6.03
CA GLY A 121 2.71 13.94 7.23
C GLY A 121 2.47 14.86 8.43
N ALA A 122 3.33 15.85 8.63
CA ALA A 122 3.19 16.85 9.70
C ALA A 122 1.92 17.69 9.50
N LYS A 123 1.69 18.19 8.29
CA LYS A 123 0.47 18.97 7.97
C LYS A 123 -0.79 18.15 8.22
N LEU A 124 -0.82 16.90 7.74
CA LEU A 124 -1.95 15.99 7.93
C LEU A 124 -2.21 15.72 9.42
N TYR A 125 -1.15 15.48 10.19
CA TYR A 125 -1.25 15.33 11.65
C TYR A 125 -1.92 16.52 12.32
N TYR A 126 -1.49 17.73 12.00
CA TYR A 126 -2.06 18.95 12.60
C TYR A 126 -3.51 19.16 12.16
N VAL A 127 -3.85 18.91 10.92
CA VAL A 127 -5.23 19.00 10.42
C VAL A 127 -6.14 18.04 11.17
N ILE A 128 -5.74 16.77 11.28
CA ILE A 128 -6.55 15.75 11.99
C ILE A 128 -6.70 16.11 13.47
N ARG A 129 -5.60 16.57 14.11
CA ARG A 129 -5.62 17.01 15.51
C ARG A 129 -6.59 18.15 15.74
N ASP A 130 -6.56 19.15 14.87
CA ASP A 130 -7.43 20.33 14.98
C ASP A 130 -8.90 19.96 14.73
N GLU A 131 -9.16 19.05 13.80
CA GLU A 131 -10.52 18.55 13.56
C GLU A 131 -11.08 17.75 14.76
N GLN A 132 -10.24 16.97 15.43
CA GLN A 132 -10.62 16.27 16.65
C GLN A 132 -10.99 17.21 17.81
N LYS A 133 -10.35 18.39 17.86
CA LYS A 133 -10.59 19.39 18.91
C LYS A 133 -11.75 20.33 18.63
N HIS A 134 -11.94 20.69 17.37
CA HIS A 134 -12.80 21.82 16.97
C HIS A 134 -13.89 21.45 15.97
N GLY A 135 -14.03 20.16 15.62
CA GLY A 135 -14.97 19.70 14.58
C GLY A 135 -14.45 19.89 13.16
N PRO A 136 -15.25 19.57 12.15
CA PRO A 136 -14.80 19.45 10.75
C PRO A 136 -14.14 20.73 10.20
N VAL A 137 -12.92 20.62 9.73
CA VAL A 137 -12.12 21.75 9.20
C VAL A 137 -11.96 21.62 7.69
N ALA A 138 -13.07 21.67 6.97
CA ALA A 138 -13.11 21.49 5.51
C ALA A 138 -12.21 22.43 4.69
N ARG A 139 -11.71 23.52 5.27
CA ARG A 139 -10.92 24.54 4.57
C ARG A 139 -9.42 24.47 4.73
N ARG A 140 -8.89 23.67 5.69
CA ARG A 140 -7.44 23.65 6.00
C ARG A 140 -6.62 22.66 5.21
N LEU A 141 -7.27 21.79 4.40
CA LEU A 141 -6.60 20.83 3.55
C LEU A 141 -6.05 21.41 2.23
N ARG A 142 -6.16 22.73 2.04
CA ARG A 142 -5.58 23.38 0.85
C ARG A 142 -4.07 23.26 0.88
N GLY A 143 -3.52 22.45 -0.04
CA GLY A 143 -2.09 22.24 -0.20
C GLY A 143 -1.57 20.89 0.29
N ILE A 144 -2.39 20.04 0.87
CA ILE A 144 -2.05 18.64 1.07
C ILE A 144 -2.64 17.87 -0.11
N PRO A 145 -1.83 17.16 -0.91
CA PRO A 145 -2.39 16.27 -1.91
C PRO A 145 -3.21 15.19 -1.18
N LEU A 146 -4.53 15.25 -1.32
CA LEU A 146 -5.46 14.29 -0.72
C LEU A 146 -5.44 12.94 -1.44
N ASP A 147 -4.98 12.97 -2.69
CA ASP A 147 -4.79 11.75 -3.45
C ASP A 147 -3.44 11.13 -3.05
N PRO A 148 -3.46 9.91 -2.52
CA PRO A 148 -2.22 9.16 -2.36
C PRO A 148 -1.54 9.05 -3.73
N PRO A 149 -0.20 9.04 -3.78
CA PRO A 149 0.49 8.77 -5.03
C PRO A 149 -0.09 7.47 -5.62
N PRO A 150 -0.29 7.42 -6.95
CA PRO A 150 -0.77 6.20 -7.58
C PRO A 150 0.13 5.04 -7.13
N PRO A 151 -0.43 3.86 -6.86
CA PRO A 151 0.38 2.70 -6.55
C PRO A 151 1.42 2.58 -7.66
N LEU A 152 2.69 2.49 -7.27
CA LEU A 152 3.78 2.35 -8.22
C LEU A 152 3.49 1.08 -9.03
N ARG A 153 2.89 1.27 -10.20
CA ARG A 153 2.69 0.18 -11.14
C ARG A 153 4.08 -0.43 -11.32
N TYR A 154 4.32 -1.61 -10.87
CA TYR A 154 5.56 -2.36 -11.11
C TYR A 154 6.76 -2.08 -10.18
N ALA A 155 6.63 -1.30 -9.13
CA ALA A 155 7.74 -1.11 -8.17
C ALA A 155 8.18 -2.40 -7.48
N TRP A 156 7.33 -3.44 -7.53
CA TRP A 156 7.63 -4.75 -6.98
C TRP A 156 8.31 -5.71 -7.99
N CYS A 157 8.41 -5.29 -9.21
CA CYS A 157 9.22 -5.93 -10.24
C CYS A 157 10.57 -5.23 -10.40
#